data_91df0dec6f9a454a2c9b4e8d0c84648b
#
_entry.id   91df0dec6f9a454a2c9b4e8d0c84648b
#
_cell.length_a   1.000
_cell.length_b   1.000
_cell.length_c   1.000
_cell.angle_alpha   90.00
_cell.angle_beta   90.00
_cell.angle_gamma   90.00
#
_symmetry.space_group_name_H-M   'P 1'
#
loop_
_entity.id
_entity.type
_entity.pdbx_description
1 polymer ?
#
loop_
_entity_poly.entity_id
_entity_poly.type
_entity_poly.pdbx_seq_one_letter_code
_entity_poly.pdbx_strand_id
1 'polypeptide(L)'
;MKTLAYLAGLTVVGLALRVAGVPHGLLLGAILAASIATSRFGYAPRLRFGLEFVQIVLGTATGLLFRSWDTQMVVSIVPSLGVLLLCLATQIVVGSLWLSRVSRWNRADALLAVYPGALAAVFDLLESERASAKVIVVHLVRLLSITVLVSCFIPAQVGAPQQAAVAALPVETWLALTGLVALCVLAGRTLLGLGVPAPFMITAIVLTGVFVRAGWLHGFDVPAWCVDAASVILGALIGAQFRQITLADGLRYGRTGLACIALMLMVAGAFAWGMARLSGYGVLPLWLSYAPGAIETITIVAYGGGLNVVFVLSHHLTRLVVLHFAPAALARARRRRMLAIDGGDAK
;
A
#
# COMPACT_ATOMS: atom_id res chain seq x y z
N MET A 1 -18.97 5.10 21.66
CA MET A 1 -19.63 3.78 21.71
C MET A 1 -19.85 3.16 20.32
N LYS A 2 -20.51 3.84 19.36
CA LYS A 2 -20.81 3.23 18.02
C LYS A 2 -19.58 2.79 17.23
N THR A 3 -18.49 3.58 17.23
CA THR A 3 -17.22 3.21 16.51
C THR A 3 -16.54 2.00 17.13
N LEU A 4 -16.50 1.89 18.46
CA LEU A 4 -15.93 0.73 19.14
C LEU A 4 -16.73 -0.54 18.85
N ALA A 5 -18.05 -0.47 18.91
CA ALA A 5 -18.91 -1.60 18.55
C ALA A 5 -18.73 -2.03 17.08
N TYR A 6 -18.55 -1.04 16.18
CA TYR A 6 -18.24 -1.30 14.77
C TYR A 6 -16.91 -2.06 14.63
N LEU A 7 -15.83 -1.54 15.21
CA LEU A 7 -14.51 -2.21 15.15
C LEU A 7 -14.54 -3.60 15.80
N ALA A 8 -15.26 -3.75 16.93
CA ALA A 8 -15.45 -5.04 17.57
C ALA A 8 -16.16 -6.03 16.62
N GLY A 9 -17.21 -5.60 15.93
CA GLY A 9 -17.90 -6.43 14.93
C GLY A 9 -16.99 -6.85 13.78
N LEU A 10 -16.16 -5.94 13.26
CA LEU A 10 -15.17 -6.26 12.24
C LEU A 10 -14.14 -7.28 12.74
N THR A 11 -13.69 -7.11 13.99
CA THR A 11 -12.74 -8.02 14.64
C THR A 11 -13.33 -9.42 14.78
N VAL A 12 -14.59 -9.54 15.21
CA VAL A 12 -15.28 -10.83 15.33
C VAL A 12 -15.31 -11.58 13.99
N VAL A 13 -15.72 -10.91 12.91
CA VAL A 13 -15.74 -11.51 11.58
C VAL A 13 -14.32 -11.88 11.13
N GLY A 14 -13.34 -11.01 11.38
CA GLY A 14 -11.94 -11.27 11.09
C GLY A 14 -11.38 -12.48 11.83
N LEU A 15 -11.69 -12.59 13.12
CA LEU A 15 -11.31 -13.75 13.93
C LEU A 15 -11.98 -15.04 13.46
N ALA A 16 -13.26 -14.99 13.08
CA ALA A 16 -13.96 -16.14 12.54
C ALA A 16 -13.28 -16.66 11.26
N LEU A 17 -12.88 -15.77 10.34
CA LEU A 17 -12.12 -16.18 9.15
C LEU A 17 -10.71 -16.70 9.50
N ARG A 18 -10.03 -16.11 10.49
CA ARG A 18 -8.73 -16.59 10.97
C ARG A 18 -8.84 -18.00 11.55
N VAL A 19 -9.86 -18.27 12.37
CA VAL A 19 -10.13 -19.61 12.95
C VAL A 19 -10.53 -20.60 11.85
N ALA A 20 -11.23 -20.16 10.80
CA ALA A 20 -11.54 -20.97 9.62
C ALA A 20 -10.33 -21.24 8.72
N GLY A 21 -9.11 -20.83 9.13
CA GLY A 21 -7.87 -21.06 8.36
C GLY A 21 -7.67 -20.13 7.16
N VAL A 22 -8.45 -19.05 7.04
CA VAL A 22 -8.27 -18.07 5.95
C VAL A 22 -7.00 -17.26 6.22
N PRO A 23 -6.02 -17.26 5.29
CA PRO A 23 -4.82 -16.44 5.44
C PRO A 23 -5.17 -14.96 5.59
N HIS A 24 -4.51 -14.28 6.53
CA HIS A 24 -4.80 -12.87 6.85
C HIS A 24 -6.28 -12.59 7.17
N GLY A 25 -6.96 -13.54 7.83
CA GLY A 25 -8.40 -13.53 8.11
C GLY A 25 -8.88 -12.24 8.79
N LEU A 26 -8.07 -11.63 9.69
CA LEU A 26 -8.41 -10.35 10.32
C LEU A 26 -8.57 -9.22 9.30
N LEU A 27 -7.64 -9.10 8.37
CA LEU A 27 -7.71 -8.07 7.31
C LEU A 27 -8.88 -8.35 6.36
N LEU A 28 -8.97 -9.57 5.82
CA LEU A 28 -10.00 -9.94 4.85
C LEU A 28 -11.41 -9.90 5.46
N GLY A 29 -11.56 -10.38 6.70
CA GLY A 29 -12.83 -10.34 7.41
C GLY A 29 -13.28 -8.93 7.75
N ALA A 30 -12.32 -8.07 8.16
CA ALA A 30 -12.62 -6.67 8.39
C ALA A 30 -13.02 -5.94 7.11
N ILE A 31 -12.36 -6.19 5.97
CA ILE A 31 -12.76 -5.65 4.66
C ILE A 31 -14.18 -6.10 4.31
N LEU A 32 -14.47 -7.40 4.42
CA LEU A 32 -15.77 -7.96 4.08
C LEU A 32 -16.88 -7.34 4.94
N ALA A 33 -16.72 -7.38 6.26
CA ALA A 33 -17.72 -6.85 7.19
C ALA A 33 -17.92 -5.34 7.03
N ALA A 34 -16.83 -4.58 6.85
CA ALA A 34 -16.89 -3.14 6.61
C ALA A 34 -17.56 -2.81 5.27
N SER A 35 -17.28 -3.58 4.21
CA SER A 35 -17.91 -3.40 2.90
C SER A 35 -19.42 -3.65 2.98
N ILE A 36 -19.86 -4.69 3.71
CA ILE A 36 -21.27 -4.98 3.94
C ILE A 36 -21.92 -3.86 4.78
N ALA A 37 -21.29 -3.43 5.88
CA ALA A 37 -21.80 -2.35 6.72
C ALA A 37 -21.97 -1.05 5.93
N THR A 38 -21.04 -0.75 5.05
CA THR A 38 -21.04 0.45 4.23
C THR A 38 -22.06 0.38 3.09
N SER A 39 -22.09 -0.71 2.33
CA SER A 39 -22.95 -0.83 1.15
C SER A 39 -24.41 -1.10 1.52
N ARG A 40 -24.65 -1.89 2.58
CA ARG A 40 -26.01 -2.31 2.96
C ARG A 40 -26.68 -1.36 3.96
N PHE A 41 -25.90 -0.83 4.91
CA PHE A 41 -26.42 0.00 5.99
C PHE A 41 -25.97 1.47 5.92
N GLY A 42 -25.16 1.84 4.94
CA GLY A 42 -24.62 3.20 4.79
C GLY A 42 -23.70 3.62 5.94
N TYR A 43 -23.28 2.67 6.79
CA TYR A 43 -22.52 2.95 8.01
C TYR A 43 -21.02 2.73 7.82
N ALA A 44 -20.27 3.83 7.83
CA ALA A 44 -18.81 3.81 7.84
C ALA A 44 -18.32 4.97 8.73
N PRO A 45 -17.95 4.70 9.99
CA PRO A 45 -17.47 5.75 10.89
C PRO A 45 -16.13 6.30 10.41
N ARG A 46 -15.91 7.61 10.58
CA ARG A 46 -14.63 8.25 10.27
C ARG A 46 -13.60 7.85 11.31
N LEU A 47 -12.59 7.11 10.89
CA LEU A 47 -11.41 6.75 11.69
C LEU A 47 -10.32 7.81 11.49
N ARG A 48 -10.47 8.96 12.18
CA ARG A 48 -9.67 10.18 11.96
C ARG A 48 -8.16 9.96 11.93
N PHE A 49 -7.65 9.06 12.76
CA PHE A 49 -6.22 8.74 12.86
C PHE A 49 -5.91 7.28 12.46
N GLY A 50 -6.87 6.60 11.81
CA GLY A 50 -6.74 5.19 11.50
C GLY A 50 -5.59 4.89 10.56
N LEU A 51 -5.47 5.66 9.47
CA LEU A 51 -4.38 5.47 8.50
C LEU A 51 -3.01 5.83 9.10
N GLU A 52 -2.93 6.90 9.89
CA GLU A 52 -1.71 7.29 10.60
C GLU A 52 -1.24 6.17 11.53
N PHE A 53 -2.15 5.61 12.34
CA PHE A 53 -1.86 4.48 13.22
C PHE A 53 -1.33 3.27 12.43
N VAL A 54 -2.03 2.87 11.37
CA VAL A 54 -1.61 1.75 10.50
C VAL A 54 -0.21 1.98 9.96
N GLN A 55 0.06 3.16 9.43
CA GLN A 55 1.35 3.51 8.84
C GLN A 55 2.48 3.52 9.88
N ILE A 56 2.24 4.05 11.09
CA ILE A 56 3.23 4.06 12.18
C ILE A 56 3.53 2.64 12.64
N VAL A 57 2.50 1.83 12.89
CA VAL A 57 2.68 0.43 13.33
C VAL A 57 3.48 -0.38 12.31
N LEU A 58 3.06 -0.35 11.05
CA LEU A 58 3.72 -1.11 9.98
C LEU A 58 5.11 -0.56 9.65
N GLY A 59 5.27 0.77 9.67
CA GLY A 59 6.56 1.41 9.49
C GLY A 59 7.54 1.05 10.60
N THR A 60 7.09 1.04 11.85
CA THR A 60 7.91 0.61 13.00
C THR A 60 8.29 -0.86 12.89
N ALA A 61 7.32 -1.75 12.60
CA ALA A 61 7.60 -3.18 12.41
C ALA A 61 8.64 -3.41 11.30
N THR A 62 8.55 -2.66 10.21
CA THR A 62 9.53 -2.71 9.11
C THR A 62 10.89 -2.13 9.52
N GLY A 63 10.89 -0.99 10.21
CA GLY A 63 12.12 -0.33 10.67
C GLY A 63 12.94 -1.18 11.64
N LEU A 64 12.29 -2.03 12.44
CA LEU A 64 12.97 -2.99 13.32
C LEU A 64 13.78 -4.04 12.56
N LEU A 65 13.42 -4.35 11.32
CA LEU A 65 14.17 -5.27 10.46
C LEU A 65 15.56 -4.74 10.06
N PHE A 66 15.82 -3.43 10.24
CA PHE A 66 17.16 -2.86 10.04
C PHE A 66 18.21 -3.37 11.04
N ARG A 67 17.81 -4.15 12.07
CA ARG A 67 18.74 -4.88 12.94
C ARG A 67 19.65 -5.84 12.17
N SER A 68 19.09 -6.49 11.14
CA SER A 68 19.76 -7.50 10.32
C SER A 68 20.19 -7.00 8.94
N TRP A 69 20.16 -5.66 8.73
CA TRP A 69 20.43 -5.11 7.41
C TRP A 69 21.92 -4.93 7.16
N ASP A 70 22.36 -5.46 6.01
CA ASP A 70 23.71 -5.27 5.47
C ASP A 70 23.66 -4.27 4.30
N THR A 71 24.72 -3.47 4.16
CA THR A 71 24.90 -2.51 3.05
C THR A 71 24.92 -3.20 1.68
N GLN A 72 25.38 -4.44 1.59
CA GLN A 72 25.34 -5.22 0.36
C GLN A 72 23.91 -5.46 -0.13
N MET A 73 22.97 -5.61 0.79
CA MET A 73 21.55 -5.78 0.46
C MET A 73 20.96 -4.53 -0.22
N VAL A 74 21.40 -3.34 0.18
CA VAL A 74 20.96 -2.06 -0.45
C VAL A 74 21.42 -2.00 -1.91
N VAL A 75 22.69 -2.34 -2.16
CA VAL A 75 23.27 -2.30 -3.50
C VAL A 75 22.57 -3.31 -4.43
N SER A 76 22.21 -4.47 -3.90
CA SER A 76 21.53 -5.54 -4.67
C SER A 76 20.09 -5.19 -5.07
N ILE A 77 19.43 -4.25 -4.37
CA ILE A 77 18.07 -3.80 -4.68
C ILE A 77 18.05 -2.84 -5.89
N VAL A 78 19.09 -2.04 -6.09
CA VAL A 78 19.12 -0.97 -7.11
C VAL A 78 18.78 -1.45 -8.54
N PRO A 79 19.33 -2.54 -9.07
CA PRO A 79 18.96 -3.05 -10.39
C PRO A 79 17.47 -3.41 -10.46
N SER A 80 16.93 -4.02 -9.40
CA SER A 80 15.51 -4.40 -9.31
C SER A 80 14.59 -3.18 -9.30
N LEU A 81 15.00 -2.05 -8.68
CA LEU A 81 14.28 -0.78 -8.75
C LEU A 81 14.25 -0.21 -10.18
N GLY A 82 15.31 -0.35 -10.94
CA GLY A 82 15.34 0.03 -12.37
C GLY A 82 14.33 -0.78 -13.19
N VAL A 83 14.30 -2.10 -12.97
CA VAL A 83 13.33 -3.00 -13.60
C VAL A 83 11.90 -2.69 -13.16
N LEU A 84 11.68 -2.32 -11.89
CA LEU A 84 10.38 -1.84 -11.39
C LEU A 84 9.85 -0.66 -12.21
N LEU A 85 10.69 0.34 -12.48
CA LEU A 85 10.26 1.54 -13.23
C LEU A 85 9.82 1.18 -14.66
N LEU A 86 10.56 0.28 -15.31
CA LEU A 86 10.20 -0.23 -16.63
C LEU A 86 8.90 -1.06 -16.59
N CYS A 87 8.75 -1.90 -15.57
CA CYS A 87 7.52 -2.66 -15.32
C CYS A 87 6.32 -1.73 -15.13
N LEU A 88 6.45 -0.67 -14.32
CA LEU A 88 5.38 0.32 -14.09
C LEU A 88 4.98 1.03 -15.38
N ALA A 89 5.95 1.49 -16.16
CA ALA A 89 5.69 2.13 -17.45
C ALA A 89 4.93 1.17 -18.39
N THR A 90 5.35 -0.09 -18.45
CA THR A 90 4.70 -1.13 -19.25
C THR A 90 3.27 -1.40 -18.76
N GLN A 91 3.06 -1.52 -17.45
CA GLN A 91 1.72 -1.72 -16.85
C GLN A 91 0.78 -0.56 -17.21
N ILE A 92 1.25 0.69 -17.09
CA ILE A 92 0.45 1.88 -17.41
C ILE A 92 0.09 1.89 -18.90
N VAL A 93 1.05 1.65 -19.78
CA VAL A 93 0.82 1.65 -21.23
C VAL A 93 -0.12 0.51 -21.64
N VAL A 94 0.19 -0.72 -21.24
CA VAL A 94 -0.59 -1.90 -21.64
C VAL A 94 -2.00 -1.84 -21.07
N GLY A 95 -2.17 -1.49 -19.79
CA GLY A 95 -3.48 -1.36 -19.15
C GLY A 95 -4.32 -0.24 -19.75
N SER A 96 -3.74 0.94 -19.99
CA SER A 96 -4.48 2.07 -20.58
C SER A 96 -4.85 1.82 -22.05
N LEU A 97 -3.97 1.18 -22.82
CA LEU A 97 -4.27 0.77 -24.19
C LEU A 97 -5.40 -0.27 -24.23
N TRP A 98 -5.35 -1.25 -23.32
CA TRP A 98 -6.40 -2.26 -23.23
C TRP A 98 -7.76 -1.65 -22.87
N LEU A 99 -7.82 -0.78 -21.84
CA LEU A 99 -9.05 -0.09 -21.46
C LEU A 99 -9.59 0.82 -22.58
N SER A 100 -8.71 1.53 -23.29
CA SER A 100 -9.15 2.45 -24.34
C SER A 100 -9.55 1.73 -25.62
N ARG A 101 -8.85 0.67 -26.03
CA ARG A 101 -9.12 -0.04 -27.30
C ARG A 101 -10.18 -1.13 -27.17
N VAL A 102 -10.07 -1.96 -26.09
CA VAL A 102 -10.97 -3.11 -25.90
C VAL A 102 -12.24 -2.69 -25.18
N SER A 103 -12.13 -1.94 -24.09
CA SER A 103 -13.27 -1.51 -23.30
C SER A 103 -13.87 -0.17 -23.79
N ARG A 104 -13.27 0.45 -24.80
CA ARG A 104 -13.69 1.71 -25.44
C ARG A 104 -13.85 2.88 -24.45
N TRP A 105 -12.97 2.93 -23.45
CA TRP A 105 -12.95 4.05 -22.52
C TRP A 105 -12.24 5.25 -23.15
N ASN A 106 -12.60 6.47 -22.73
CA ASN A 106 -11.83 7.64 -23.11
C ASN A 106 -10.41 7.53 -22.52
N ARG A 107 -9.44 8.16 -23.16
CA ARG A 107 -8.01 8.04 -22.79
C ARG A 107 -7.72 8.54 -21.37
N ALA A 108 -8.43 9.58 -20.92
CA ALA A 108 -8.25 10.13 -19.59
C ALA A 108 -8.68 9.14 -18.50
N ASP A 109 -9.90 8.59 -18.61
CA ASP A 109 -10.40 7.59 -17.66
C ASP A 109 -9.56 6.30 -17.69
N ALA A 110 -9.14 5.85 -18.89
CA ALA A 110 -8.30 4.67 -19.02
C ALA A 110 -6.94 4.86 -18.31
N LEU A 111 -6.31 6.02 -18.48
CA LEU A 111 -5.05 6.35 -17.81
C LEU A 111 -5.24 6.45 -16.28
N LEU A 112 -6.27 7.17 -15.83
CA LEU A 112 -6.57 7.34 -14.41
C LEU A 112 -6.88 6.01 -13.72
N ALA A 113 -7.62 5.12 -14.37
CA ALA A 113 -7.99 3.81 -13.82
C ALA A 113 -6.76 2.90 -13.60
N VAL A 114 -5.77 2.97 -14.50
CA VAL A 114 -4.56 2.16 -14.44
C VAL A 114 -3.49 2.78 -13.57
N TYR A 115 -3.48 4.12 -13.46
CA TYR A 115 -2.43 4.84 -12.73
C TYR A 115 -2.36 4.37 -11.27
N PRO A 116 -1.23 3.81 -10.81
CA PRO A 116 -1.12 3.23 -9.48
C PRO A 116 -0.77 4.30 -8.43
N GLY A 117 -1.53 5.40 -8.39
CA GLY A 117 -1.38 6.44 -7.38
C GLY A 117 -1.74 5.97 -5.97
N ALA A 118 -1.29 6.71 -4.94
CA ALA A 118 -1.79 6.54 -3.59
C ALA A 118 -3.32 6.73 -3.59
N LEU A 119 -4.03 5.97 -2.77
CA LEU A 119 -5.48 6.13 -2.59
C LEU A 119 -5.85 7.59 -2.33
N ALA A 120 -5.03 8.34 -1.58
CA ALA A 120 -5.21 9.77 -1.34
C ALA A 120 -5.25 10.61 -2.63
N ALA A 121 -4.34 10.38 -3.58
CA ALA A 121 -4.32 11.11 -4.85
C ALA A 121 -5.54 10.78 -5.74
N VAL A 122 -6.08 9.56 -5.61
CA VAL A 122 -7.33 9.18 -6.24
C VAL A 122 -8.51 9.87 -5.55
N PHE A 123 -8.48 10.04 -4.22
CA PHE A 123 -9.52 10.74 -3.47
C PHE A 123 -9.54 12.23 -3.75
N ASP A 124 -8.40 12.92 -3.82
CA ASP A 124 -8.31 14.32 -4.24
C ASP A 124 -8.89 14.51 -5.65
N LEU A 125 -8.69 13.51 -6.51
CA LEU A 125 -9.28 13.51 -7.85
C LEU A 125 -10.79 13.24 -7.82
N LEU A 126 -11.28 12.46 -6.84
CA LEU A 126 -12.69 12.11 -6.64
C LEU A 126 -13.49 13.25 -6.00
N GLU A 127 -12.89 14.02 -5.12
CA GLU A 127 -13.48 15.25 -4.57
C GLU A 127 -13.60 16.35 -5.64
N SER A 128 -12.74 16.32 -6.67
CA SER A 128 -12.91 17.13 -7.85
C SER A 128 -13.92 16.45 -8.78
N GLU A 129 -15.19 16.66 -8.74
CA GLU A 129 -16.32 16.23 -9.62
C GLU A 129 -15.98 15.50 -10.96
N ARG A 130 -14.72 15.08 -11.18
CA ARG A 130 -14.17 14.55 -12.43
C ARG A 130 -13.93 13.05 -12.44
N ALA A 131 -13.99 12.36 -11.31
CA ALA A 131 -13.77 10.93 -11.30
C ALA A 131 -15.05 10.17 -11.62
N SER A 132 -15.03 9.44 -12.71
CA SER A 132 -16.15 8.58 -13.10
C SER A 132 -16.22 7.32 -12.21
N ALA A 133 -17.43 6.83 -11.91
CA ALA A 133 -17.66 5.62 -11.12
C ALA A 133 -16.83 4.42 -11.62
N LYS A 134 -16.59 4.32 -12.94
CA LYS A 134 -15.78 3.25 -13.54
C LYS A 134 -14.31 3.29 -13.09
N VAL A 135 -13.71 4.48 -12.91
CA VAL A 135 -12.35 4.63 -12.40
C VAL A 135 -12.27 4.14 -10.96
N ILE A 136 -13.24 4.55 -10.14
CA ILE A 136 -13.34 4.13 -8.73
C ILE A 136 -13.46 2.61 -8.62
N VAL A 137 -14.36 2.01 -9.40
CA VAL A 137 -14.56 0.55 -9.41
C VAL A 137 -13.27 -0.18 -9.74
N VAL A 138 -12.52 0.23 -10.78
CA VAL A 138 -11.25 -0.42 -11.13
C VAL A 138 -10.23 -0.31 -10.00
N HIS A 139 -10.13 0.83 -9.33
CA HIS A 139 -9.23 0.98 -8.19
C HIS A 139 -9.61 0.08 -7.02
N LEU A 140 -10.90 -0.03 -6.67
CA LEU A 140 -11.37 -0.92 -5.59
C LEU A 140 -11.23 -2.40 -5.96
N VAL A 141 -11.58 -2.77 -7.19
CA VAL A 141 -11.37 -4.12 -7.70
C VAL A 141 -9.89 -4.48 -7.65
N ARG A 142 -8.99 -3.56 -8.03
CA ARG A 142 -7.54 -3.76 -7.93
C ARG A 142 -7.12 -4.01 -6.48
N LEU A 143 -7.54 -3.15 -5.57
CA LEU A 143 -7.21 -3.25 -4.15
C LEU A 143 -7.65 -4.60 -3.57
N LEU A 144 -8.91 -4.98 -3.79
CA LEU A 144 -9.47 -6.24 -3.31
C LEU A 144 -8.81 -7.46 -3.95
N SER A 145 -8.69 -7.46 -5.29
CA SER A 145 -8.14 -8.60 -6.02
C SER A 145 -6.70 -8.88 -5.58
N ILE A 146 -5.89 -7.85 -5.41
CA ILE A 146 -4.51 -8.01 -4.97
C ILE A 146 -4.46 -8.45 -3.51
N THR A 147 -5.27 -7.86 -2.63
CA THR A 147 -5.33 -8.26 -1.23
C THR A 147 -5.71 -9.75 -1.10
N VAL A 148 -6.76 -10.18 -1.79
CA VAL A 148 -7.20 -11.59 -1.77
C VAL A 148 -6.13 -12.49 -2.38
N LEU A 149 -5.63 -12.14 -3.58
CA LEU A 149 -4.66 -12.95 -4.30
C LEU A 149 -3.37 -13.12 -3.48
N VAL A 150 -2.81 -12.02 -2.96
CA VAL A 150 -1.59 -12.05 -2.16
C VAL A 150 -1.80 -12.83 -0.87
N SER A 151 -2.96 -12.69 -0.22
CA SER A 151 -3.31 -13.47 0.98
C SER A 151 -3.44 -14.98 0.69
N CYS A 152 -3.88 -15.37 -0.50
CA CYS A 152 -3.96 -16.78 -0.89
C CYS A 152 -2.59 -17.39 -1.21
N PHE A 153 -1.68 -16.63 -1.83
CA PHE A 153 -0.36 -17.14 -2.22
C PHE A 153 0.68 -17.04 -1.09
N ILE A 154 0.46 -16.18 -0.12
CA ILE A 154 1.37 -15.98 1.00
C ILE A 154 0.61 -16.36 2.28
N PRO A 155 0.66 -17.63 2.69
CA PRO A 155 0.03 -18.04 3.93
C PRO A 155 0.65 -17.30 5.10
N ALA A 156 -0.17 -16.84 6.05
CA ALA A 156 0.33 -16.32 7.29
C ALA A 156 1.15 -17.40 8.00
N GLN A 157 2.39 -17.11 8.33
CA GLN A 157 3.18 -18.04 9.11
C GLN A 157 2.56 -18.13 10.52
N VAL A 158 2.18 -19.35 10.90
CA VAL A 158 1.76 -19.67 12.26
C VAL A 158 3.03 -19.74 13.11
N GLY A 159 3.44 -18.61 13.59
CA GLY A 159 4.67 -18.41 14.33
C GLY A 159 5.01 -16.93 14.24
N ALA A 160 4.11 -16.09 14.78
CA ALA A 160 4.45 -14.69 15.02
C ALA A 160 5.78 -14.63 15.79
N PRO A 161 6.65 -13.64 15.47
CA PRO A 161 7.84 -13.41 16.27
C PRO A 161 7.42 -13.48 17.75
N GLN A 162 8.18 -14.27 18.50
CA GLN A 162 7.95 -14.53 19.92
C GLN A 162 7.52 -13.23 20.58
N GLN A 163 6.35 -13.24 21.22
CA GLN A 163 5.86 -12.12 22.00
C GLN A 163 6.93 -11.79 23.04
N ALA A 164 7.83 -10.88 22.72
CA ALA A 164 8.63 -10.26 23.75
C ALA A 164 7.63 -9.69 24.76
N ALA A 165 7.70 -10.17 25.99
CA ALA A 165 6.77 -9.73 27.02
C ALA A 165 6.98 -8.22 27.20
N VAL A 166 6.07 -7.45 26.64
CA VAL A 166 6.11 -5.97 26.64
C VAL A 166 6.25 -5.41 28.07
N ALA A 167 5.82 -6.20 29.06
CA ALA A 167 5.91 -5.87 30.49
C ALA A 167 7.34 -5.88 31.06
N ALA A 168 8.33 -6.48 30.41
CA ALA A 168 9.70 -6.62 30.90
C ALA A 168 10.72 -5.66 30.24
N LEU A 169 10.24 -4.68 29.47
CA LEU A 169 11.11 -3.72 28.80
C LEU A 169 11.66 -2.69 29.80
N PRO A 170 12.95 -2.31 29.69
CA PRO A 170 13.54 -1.24 30.47
C PRO A 170 12.79 0.10 30.28
N VAL A 171 12.78 0.95 31.32
CA VAL A 171 12.16 2.29 31.26
C VAL A 171 12.72 3.12 30.09
N GLU A 172 14.00 2.98 29.80
CA GLU A 172 14.68 3.64 28.69
C GLU A 172 14.05 3.29 27.33
N THR A 173 13.69 2.02 27.13
CA THR A 173 13.00 1.57 25.91
C THR A 173 11.60 2.17 25.80
N TRP A 174 10.87 2.32 26.92
CA TRP A 174 9.57 2.99 26.92
C TRP A 174 9.69 4.48 26.59
N LEU A 175 10.70 5.16 27.11
CA LEU A 175 11.00 6.56 26.78
C LEU A 175 11.38 6.69 25.29
N ALA A 176 12.20 5.78 24.78
CA ALA A 176 12.56 5.74 23.36
C ALA A 176 11.34 5.52 22.47
N LEU A 177 10.44 4.59 22.82
CA LEU A 177 9.21 4.35 22.09
C LEU A 177 8.27 5.57 22.07
N THR A 178 8.12 6.22 23.22
CA THR A 178 7.31 7.44 23.33
C THR A 178 7.90 8.55 22.46
N GLY A 179 9.21 8.76 22.52
CA GLY A 179 9.93 9.70 21.67
C GLY A 179 9.81 9.36 20.20
N LEU A 180 9.94 8.08 19.83
CA LEU A 180 9.78 7.59 18.46
C LEU A 180 8.40 7.92 17.92
N VAL A 181 7.33 7.58 18.65
CA VAL A 181 5.95 7.86 18.22
C VAL A 181 5.71 9.36 18.08
N ALA A 182 6.16 10.17 19.05
CA ALA A 182 6.04 11.63 18.98
C ALA A 182 6.76 12.21 17.74
N LEU A 183 7.98 11.77 17.47
CA LEU A 183 8.76 12.18 16.31
C LEU A 183 8.10 11.71 14.99
N CYS A 184 7.56 10.47 14.95
CA CYS A 184 6.83 9.97 13.79
C CYS A 184 5.60 10.83 13.49
N VAL A 185 4.85 11.23 14.51
CA VAL A 185 3.67 12.09 14.33
C VAL A 185 4.09 13.48 13.86
N LEU A 186 5.10 14.09 14.47
CA LEU A 186 5.58 15.43 14.12
C LEU A 186 6.14 15.47 12.70
N ALA A 187 7.11 14.60 12.40
CA ALA A 187 7.73 14.53 11.08
C ALA A 187 6.75 14.04 10.00
N GLY A 188 5.86 13.09 10.34
CA GLY A 188 4.81 12.63 9.45
C GLY A 188 3.85 13.74 9.04
N ARG A 189 3.47 14.63 9.98
CA ARG A 189 2.62 15.79 9.68
C ARG A 189 3.32 16.83 8.82
N THR A 190 4.61 17.08 9.05
CA THR A 190 5.39 18.01 8.19
C THR A 190 5.49 17.45 6.77
N LEU A 191 5.80 16.16 6.60
CA LEU A 191 5.85 15.52 5.29
C LEU A 191 4.47 15.47 4.61
N LEU A 192 3.39 15.29 5.37
CA LEU A 192 2.02 15.38 4.86
C LEU A 192 1.75 16.78 4.28
N GLY A 193 2.15 17.83 4.99
CA GLY A 193 2.05 19.22 4.51
C GLY A 193 2.86 19.50 3.23
N LEU A 194 3.93 18.73 3.00
CA LEU A 194 4.74 18.78 1.77
C LEU A 194 4.18 17.90 0.65
N GLY A 195 3.07 17.21 0.88
CA GLY A 195 2.44 16.30 -0.09
C GLY A 195 3.18 14.99 -0.28
N VAL A 196 4.04 14.57 0.66
CA VAL A 196 4.76 13.29 0.57
C VAL A 196 3.76 12.14 0.81
N PRO A 197 3.71 11.13 -0.07
CA PRO A 197 2.80 9.99 0.07
C PRO A 197 3.25 9.05 1.21
N ALA A 198 2.29 8.46 1.92
CA ALA A 198 2.51 7.60 3.08
C ALA A 198 3.50 8.18 4.13
N PRO A 199 3.31 9.44 4.56
CA PRO A 199 4.33 10.18 5.30
C PRO A 199 4.65 9.55 6.65
N PHE A 200 3.66 9.04 7.36
CA PHE A 200 3.85 8.39 8.68
C PHE A 200 4.56 7.04 8.56
N MET A 201 4.37 6.31 7.45
CA MET A 201 5.09 5.07 7.20
C MET A 201 6.57 5.33 6.93
N ILE A 202 6.88 6.29 6.05
CA ILE A 202 8.27 6.66 5.73
C ILE A 202 9.00 7.14 6.99
N THR A 203 8.39 8.05 7.75
CA THR A 203 9.00 8.55 8.99
C THR A 203 9.20 7.44 10.01
N ALA A 204 8.23 6.55 10.19
CA ALA A 204 8.35 5.44 11.12
C ALA A 204 9.45 4.45 10.72
N ILE A 205 9.59 4.11 9.44
CA ILE A 205 10.68 3.25 8.96
C ILE A 205 12.04 3.87 9.26
N VAL A 206 12.23 5.13 8.84
CA VAL A 206 13.52 5.83 8.96
C VAL A 206 13.88 6.04 10.43
N LEU A 207 12.98 6.60 11.22
CA LEU A 207 13.24 6.88 12.64
C LEU A 207 13.45 5.60 13.44
N THR A 208 12.63 4.56 13.22
CA THR A 208 12.85 3.25 13.88
C THR A 208 14.21 2.67 13.49
N GLY A 209 14.59 2.74 12.21
CA GLY A 209 15.91 2.31 11.76
C GLY A 209 17.06 3.04 12.48
N VAL A 210 16.94 4.37 12.64
CA VAL A 210 17.91 5.19 13.42
C VAL A 210 17.93 4.75 14.88
N PHE A 211 16.78 4.61 15.53
CA PHE A 211 16.68 4.19 16.95
C PHE A 211 17.24 2.78 17.17
N VAL A 212 17.03 1.87 16.23
CA VAL A 212 17.61 0.52 16.24
C VAL A 212 19.13 0.58 16.16
N ARG A 213 19.66 1.37 15.25
CA ARG A 213 21.13 1.53 15.08
C ARG A 213 21.77 2.25 16.27
N ALA A 214 21.04 3.13 16.94
CA ALA A 214 21.46 3.78 18.18
C ALA A 214 21.38 2.86 19.41
N GLY A 215 20.79 1.67 19.27
CA GLY A 215 20.65 0.73 20.38
C GLY A 215 19.52 1.04 21.36
N TRP A 216 18.64 2.00 21.04
CA TRP A 216 17.57 2.44 21.95
C TRP A 216 16.35 1.49 22.00
N LEU A 217 16.22 0.58 21.02
CA LEU A 217 15.11 -0.37 20.90
C LEU A 217 15.58 -1.84 21.10
N HIS A 218 16.53 -2.06 22.00
CA HIS A 218 16.97 -3.42 22.33
C HIS A 218 15.81 -4.27 22.87
N GLY A 219 15.64 -5.46 22.29
CA GLY A 219 14.63 -6.43 22.74
C GLY A 219 13.18 -6.04 22.47
N PHE A 220 12.94 -4.87 21.84
CA PHE A 220 11.59 -4.46 21.47
C PHE A 220 11.17 -5.02 20.11
N ASP A 221 10.02 -5.64 20.04
CA ASP A 221 9.30 -5.97 18.81
C ASP A 221 7.89 -5.43 18.89
N VAL A 222 7.30 -5.11 17.72
CA VAL A 222 5.91 -4.62 17.68
C VAL A 222 4.98 -5.74 18.14
N PRO A 223 4.17 -5.51 19.18
CA PRO A 223 3.26 -6.54 19.68
C PRO A 223 2.28 -6.99 18.59
N ALA A 224 2.01 -8.30 18.54
CA ALA A 224 1.12 -8.87 17.52
C ALA A 224 -0.27 -8.21 17.50
N TRP A 225 -0.81 -7.84 18.68
CA TRP A 225 -2.09 -7.15 18.77
C TRP A 225 -2.10 -5.77 18.09
N CYS A 226 -0.96 -5.08 18.00
CA CYS A 226 -0.84 -3.82 17.25
C CYS A 226 -1.00 -4.07 15.74
N VAL A 227 -0.38 -5.12 15.21
CA VAL A 227 -0.50 -5.51 13.80
C VAL A 227 -1.90 -6.03 13.50
N ASP A 228 -2.50 -6.77 14.43
CA ASP A 228 -3.90 -7.22 14.34
C ASP A 228 -4.86 -6.02 14.32
N ALA A 229 -4.68 -5.05 15.21
CA ALA A 229 -5.46 -3.82 15.22
C ALA A 229 -5.27 -3.00 13.93
N ALA A 230 -4.03 -2.89 13.43
CA ALA A 230 -3.74 -2.23 12.17
C ALA A 230 -4.45 -2.93 10.99
N SER A 231 -4.50 -4.26 11.00
CA SER A 231 -5.21 -5.05 9.98
C SER A 231 -6.72 -4.78 10.00
N VAL A 232 -7.35 -4.75 11.17
CA VAL A 232 -8.77 -4.44 11.32
C VAL A 232 -9.09 -3.01 10.90
N ILE A 233 -8.28 -2.04 11.33
CA ILE A 233 -8.45 -0.62 10.98
C ILE A 233 -8.27 -0.42 9.47
N LEU A 234 -7.24 -1.03 8.88
CA LEU A 234 -7.02 -0.97 7.43
C LEU A 234 -8.20 -1.60 6.68
N GLY A 235 -8.70 -2.75 7.14
CA GLY A 235 -9.89 -3.38 6.58
C GLY A 235 -11.13 -2.48 6.64
N ALA A 236 -11.31 -1.76 7.76
CA ALA A 236 -12.37 -0.76 7.91
C ALA A 236 -12.23 0.40 6.92
N LEU A 237 -11.01 0.93 6.74
CA LEU A 237 -10.73 2.01 5.79
C LEU A 237 -10.97 1.59 4.34
N ILE A 238 -10.58 0.38 3.97
CA ILE A 238 -10.83 -0.18 2.64
C ILE A 238 -12.33 -0.41 2.42
N GLY A 239 -13.01 -1.03 3.38
CA GLY A 239 -14.44 -1.31 3.28
C GLY A 239 -15.31 -0.05 3.25
N ALA A 240 -14.88 1.04 3.90
CA ALA A 240 -15.57 2.33 3.87
C ALA A 240 -15.65 2.94 2.45
N GLN A 241 -14.75 2.55 1.55
CA GLN A 241 -14.70 3.06 0.17
C GLN A 241 -15.86 2.58 -0.69
N PHE A 242 -16.51 1.48 -0.30
CA PHE A 242 -17.70 0.98 -1.00
C PHE A 242 -18.93 1.91 -0.89
N ARG A 243 -18.86 2.97 -0.07
CA ARG A 243 -19.90 4.01 -0.03
C ARG A 243 -20.10 4.71 -1.37
N GLN A 244 -19.07 4.80 -2.18
CA GLN A 244 -19.05 5.57 -3.43
C GLN A 244 -19.49 4.75 -4.66
N ILE A 245 -19.83 3.47 -4.47
CA ILE A 245 -20.12 2.55 -5.56
C ILE A 245 -21.49 1.92 -5.35
N THR A 246 -22.32 1.95 -6.40
CA THR A 246 -23.55 1.15 -6.43
C THR A 246 -23.21 -0.30 -6.83
N LEU A 247 -24.07 -1.24 -6.44
CA LEU A 247 -23.92 -2.62 -6.86
C LEU A 247 -23.96 -2.75 -8.39
N ALA A 248 -24.77 -1.95 -9.06
CA ALA A 248 -24.85 -1.89 -10.52
C ALA A 248 -23.53 -1.47 -11.16
N ASP A 249 -22.86 -0.45 -10.59
CA ASP A 249 -21.53 -0.02 -11.06
C ASP A 249 -20.49 -1.13 -10.85
N GLY A 250 -20.52 -1.77 -9.69
CA GLY A 250 -19.65 -2.90 -9.36
C GLY A 250 -19.78 -4.04 -10.35
N LEU A 251 -21.01 -4.44 -10.70
CA LEU A 251 -21.29 -5.49 -11.68
C LEU A 251 -20.92 -5.07 -13.10
N ARG A 252 -21.21 -3.82 -13.47
CA ARG A 252 -20.95 -3.27 -14.83
C ARG A 252 -19.47 -3.14 -15.13
N TYR A 253 -18.70 -2.58 -14.19
CA TYR A 253 -17.29 -2.26 -14.42
C TYR A 253 -16.32 -3.24 -13.77
N GLY A 254 -16.79 -4.10 -12.84
CA GLY A 254 -15.96 -5.03 -12.11
C GLY A 254 -15.26 -6.05 -12.99
N ARG A 255 -15.95 -6.60 -13.99
CA ARG A 255 -15.35 -7.56 -14.95
C ARG A 255 -14.22 -6.92 -15.76
N THR A 256 -14.43 -5.70 -16.22
CA THR A 256 -13.40 -4.91 -16.92
C THR A 256 -12.23 -4.61 -16.01
N GLY A 257 -12.50 -4.23 -14.75
CA GLY A 257 -11.48 -4.03 -13.73
C GLY A 257 -10.65 -5.30 -13.48
N LEU A 258 -11.30 -6.44 -13.27
CA LEU A 258 -10.63 -7.72 -13.05
C LEU A 258 -9.71 -8.11 -14.23
N ALA A 259 -10.20 -7.98 -15.47
CA ALA A 259 -9.40 -8.28 -16.64
C ALA A 259 -8.18 -7.34 -16.78
N CYS A 260 -8.38 -6.05 -16.51
CA CYS A 260 -7.28 -5.07 -16.52
C CYS A 260 -6.21 -5.41 -15.45
N ILE A 261 -6.65 -5.78 -14.24
CA ILE A 261 -5.74 -6.14 -13.15
C ILE A 261 -5.01 -7.44 -13.45
N ALA A 262 -5.70 -8.45 -13.98
CA ALA A 262 -5.06 -9.70 -14.41
C ALA A 262 -3.95 -9.42 -15.43
N LEU A 263 -4.20 -8.53 -16.40
CA LEU A 263 -3.19 -8.11 -17.36
C LEU A 263 -1.99 -7.41 -16.71
N MET A 264 -2.23 -6.50 -15.75
CA MET A 264 -1.16 -5.84 -15.01
C MET A 264 -0.34 -6.82 -14.16
N LEU A 265 -0.99 -7.81 -13.54
CA LEU A 265 -0.33 -8.85 -12.75
C LEU A 265 0.47 -9.81 -13.62
N MET A 266 0.01 -10.12 -14.85
CA MET A 266 0.80 -10.88 -15.82
C MET A 266 2.06 -10.12 -16.24
N VAL A 267 1.95 -8.82 -16.49
CA VAL A 267 3.12 -7.96 -16.76
C VAL A 267 4.08 -7.99 -15.58
N ALA A 268 3.59 -7.79 -14.34
CA ALA A 268 4.40 -7.87 -13.14
C ALA A 268 5.10 -9.23 -13.02
N GLY A 269 4.39 -10.32 -13.31
CA GLY A 269 4.93 -11.68 -13.30
C GLY A 269 6.05 -11.91 -14.32
N ALA A 270 5.87 -11.41 -15.53
CA ALA A 270 6.90 -11.51 -16.58
C ALA A 270 8.19 -10.77 -16.19
N PHE A 271 8.06 -9.54 -15.67
CA PHE A 271 9.21 -8.77 -15.18
C PHE A 271 9.85 -9.41 -13.94
N ALA A 272 9.05 -9.92 -12.99
CA ALA A 272 9.56 -10.63 -11.82
C ALA A 272 10.32 -11.89 -12.19
N TRP A 273 9.78 -12.68 -13.13
CA TRP A 273 10.45 -13.87 -13.63
C TRP A 273 11.77 -13.53 -14.32
N GLY A 274 11.79 -12.52 -15.21
CA GLY A 274 13.01 -12.05 -15.87
C GLY A 274 14.06 -11.57 -14.87
N MET A 275 13.65 -10.75 -13.87
CA MET A 275 14.58 -10.26 -12.84
C MET A 275 15.08 -11.38 -11.93
N ALA A 276 14.26 -12.38 -11.61
CA ALA A 276 14.66 -13.53 -10.81
C ALA A 276 15.80 -14.33 -11.49
N ARG A 277 15.76 -14.43 -12.83
CA ARG A 277 16.83 -15.10 -13.61
C ARG A 277 18.15 -14.32 -13.60
N LEU A 278 18.09 -13.00 -13.42
CA LEU A 278 19.28 -12.14 -13.44
C LEU A 278 19.86 -11.92 -12.04
N SER A 279 19.03 -11.91 -11.00
CA SER A 279 19.45 -11.48 -9.65
C SER A 279 19.58 -12.61 -8.63
N GLY A 280 19.07 -13.80 -8.94
CA GLY A 280 18.98 -14.90 -7.97
C GLY A 280 17.92 -14.72 -6.87
N TYR A 281 17.16 -13.60 -6.88
CA TYR A 281 16.02 -13.43 -5.97
C TYR A 281 14.87 -14.37 -6.35
N GLY A 282 14.09 -14.77 -5.35
CA GLY A 282 12.87 -15.56 -5.58
C GLY A 282 11.85 -14.79 -6.43
N VAL A 283 11.13 -15.51 -7.29
CA VAL A 283 10.07 -14.92 -8.14
C VAL A 283 8.96 -14.27 -7.31
N LEU A 284 8.55 -14.91 -6.21
CA LEU A 284 7.43 -14.45 -5.39
C LEU A 284 7.68 -13.09 -4.72
N PRO A 285 8.81 -12.84 -4.03
CA PRO A 285 9.16 -11.52 -3.51
C PRO A 285 9.23 -10.44 -4.59
N LEU A 286 9.81 -10.74 -5.74
CA LEU A 286 9.88 -9.81 -6.87
C LEU A 286 8.50 -9.53 -7.46
N TRP A 287 7.67 -10.55 -7.65
CA TRP A 287 6.30 -10.37 -8.13
C TRP A 287 5.47 -9.50 -7.20
N LEU A 288 5.56 -9.75 -5.89
CA LEU A 288 4.90 -8.94 -4.88
C LEU A 288 5.40 -7.48 -4.92
N SER A 289 6.70 -7.28 -5.14
CA SER A 289 7.33 -5.95 -5.24
C SER A 289 6.85 -5.18 -6.47
N TYR A 290 6.56 -5.87 -7.57
CA TYR A 290 6.13 -5.26 -8.85
C TYR A 290 4.61 -5.21 -9.00
N ALA A 291 3.85 -5.95 -8.18
CA ALA A 291 2.40 -5.97 -8.23
C ALA A 291 1.79 -4.60 -7.91
N PRO A 292 0.74 -4.18 -8.63
CA PRO A 292 0.09 -2.89 -8.40
C PRO A 292 -0.85 -2.98 -7.19
N GLY A 293 -0.39 -2.68 -5.97
CA GLY A 293 -1.18 -2.79 -4.72
C GLY A 293 -1.05 -1.58 -3.80
N ALA A 294 -1.84 -1.56 -2.73
CA ALA A 294 -1.69 -0.60 -1.64
C ALA A 294 -0.49 -1.03 -0.77
N ILE A 295 0.34 -0.08 -0.42
CA ILE A 295 1.58 -0.33 0.32
C ILE A 295 1.28 -0.95 1.70
N GLU A 296 0.25 -0.46 2.37
CA GLU A 296 -0.16 -0.92 3.69
C GLU A 296 -0.60 -2.40 3.67
N THR A 297 -1.43 -2.77 2.69
CA THR A 297 -1.92 -4.14 2.53
C THR A 297 -0.77 -5.11 2.24
N ILE A 298 0.10 -4.74 1.31
CA ILE A 298 1.24 -5.58 0.93
C ILE A 298 2.22 -5.72 2.10
N THR A 299 2.42 -4.67 2.88
CA THR A 299 3.27 -4.72 4.07
C THR A 299 2.72 -5.68 5.12
N ILE A 300 1.41 -5.63 5.42
CA ILE A 300 0.76 -6.58 6.35
C ILE A 300 0.97 -8.03 5.87
N VAL A 301 0.72 -8.29 4.60
CA VAL A 301 0.81 -9.65 4.06
C VAL A 301 2.26 -10.13 3.98
N ALA A 302 3.19 -9.28 3.55
CA ALA A 302 4.61 -9.62 3.51
C ALA A 302 5.17 -9.88 4.91
N TYR A 303 4.79 -9.07 5.90
CA TYR A 303 5.18 -9.24 7.29
C TYR A 303 4.61 -10.54 7.87
N GLY A 304 3.30 -10.77 7.72
CA GLY A 304 2.64 -12.00 8.19
C GLY A 304 3.09 -13.26 7.46
N GLY A 305 3.58 -13.15 6.25
CA GLY A 305 4.12 -14.24 5.43
C GLY A 305 5.61 -14.51 5.61
N GLY A 306 6.31 -13.78 6.50
CA GLY A 306 7.75 -13.96 6.75
C GLY A 306 8.64 -13.60 5.56
N LEU A 307 8.14 -12.79 4.62
CA LEU A 307 8.93 -12.33 3.47
C LEU A 307 9.89 -11.21 3.88
N ASN A 308 10.89 -10.95 3.04
CA ASN A 308 11.75 -9.78 3.21
C ASN A 308 10.93 -8.49 2.97
N VAL A 309 10.29 -8.00 4.05
CA VAL A 309 9.41 -6.82 4.01
C VAL A 309 10.15 -5.60 3.54
N VAL A 310 11.42 -5.42 3.93
CA VAL A 310 12.24 -4.26 3.55
C VAL A 310 12.44 -4.23 2.04
N PHE A 311 12.74 -5.38 1.43
CA PHE A 311 12.88 -5.51 -0.02
C PHE A 311 11.58 -5.12 -0.73
N VAL A 312 10.47 -5.75 -0.36
CA VAL A 312 9.15 -5.49 -0.97
C VAL A 312 8.74 -4.03 -0.80
N LEU A 313 8.89 -3.50 0.42
CA LEU A 313 8.46 -2.16 0.75
C LEU A 313 9.30 -1.07 0.07
N SER A 314 10.62 -1.29 -0.09
CA SER A 314 11.48 -0.36 -0.84
C SER A 314 10.99 -0.14 -2.27
N HIS A 315 10.51 -1.20 -2.94
CA HIS A 315 9.93 -1.11 -4.27
C HIS A 315 8.61 -0.33 -4.28
N HIS A 316 7.73 -0.61 -3.32
CA HIS A 316 6.45 0.10 -3.21
C HIS A 316 6.61 1.57 -2.85
N LEU A 317 7.56 1.91 -1.96
CA LEU A 317 7.90 3.31 -1.64
C LEU A 317 8.49 4.03 -2.85
N THR A 318 9.44 3.41 -3.55
CA THR A 318 10.02 3.98 -4.78
C THR A 318 8.94 4.25 -5.82
N ARG A 319 8.05 3.27 -6.06
CA ARG A 319 6.89 3.45 -6.94
C ARG A 319 6.03 4.64 -6.52
N LEU A 320 5.70 4.72 -5.23
CA LEU A 320 4.84 5.75 -4.68
C LEU A 320 5.44 7.13 -4.87
N VAL A 321 6.74 7.30 -4.58
CA VAL A 321 7.48 8.54 -4.76
C VAL A 321 7.54 8.92 -6.25
N VAL A 322 7.95 7.99 -7.11
CA VAL A 322 8.09 8.26 -8.55
C VAL A 322 6.74 8.66 -9.16
N LEU A 323 5.67 7.93 -8.86
CA LEU A 323 4.36 8.21 -9.40
C LEU A 323 3.75 9.49 -8.84
N HIS A 324 4.10 9.89 -7.64
CA HIS A 324 3.63 11.16 -7.07
C HIS A 324 4.25 12.36 -7.78
N PHE A 325 5.57 12.31 -8.04
CA PHE A 325 6.30 13.44 -8.61
C PHE A 325 6.37 13.43 -10.15
N ALA A 326 6.19 12.30 -10.81
CA ALA A 326 6.27 12.18 -12.27
C ALA A 326 5.32 13.12 -13.03
N PRO A 327 4.03 13.29 -12.67
CA PRO A 327 3.12 14.19 -13.38
C PRO A 327 3.58 15.64 -13.32
N ALA A 328 4.05 16.11 -12.17
CA ALA A 328 4.54 17.47 -11.98
C ALA A 328 5.83 17.73 -12.77
N ALA A 329 6.75 16.75 -12.81
CA ALA A 329 7.98 16.82 -13.58
C ALA A 329 7.69 16.87 -15.09
N LEU A 330 6.78 16.03 -15.58
CA LEU A 330 6.36 16.02 -16.99
C LEU A 330 5.67 17.31 -17.40
N ALA A 331 4.80 17.87 -16.57
CA ALA A 331 4.15 19.15 -16.83
C ALA A 331 5.15 20.30 -16.94
N ARG A 332 6.15 20.34 -16.02
CA ARG A 332 7.24 21.32 -16.07
C ARG A 332 8.12 21.18 -17.32
N ALA A 333 8.44 19.94 -17.71
CA ALA A 333 9.24 19.67 -18.90
C ALA A 333 8.52 20.10 -20.19
N ARG A 334 7.20 19.82 -20.29
CA ARG A 334 6.36 20.28 -21.41
C ARG A 334 6.33 21.81 -21.49
N ARG A 335 6.10 22.49 -20.39
CA ARG A 335 6.06 23.97 -20.35
C ARG A 335 7.39 24.58 -20.80
N ARG A 336 8.54 24.02 -20.35
CA ARG A 336 9.86 24.47 -20.80
C ARG A 336 10.08 24.28 -22.29
N ARG A 337 9.60 23.18 -22.87
CA ARG A 337 9.70 22.94 -24.33
C ARG A 337 8.86 23.91 -25.11
N MET A 338 7.63 24.22 -24.68
CA MET A 338 6.78 25.21 -25.36
C MET A 338 7.39 26.61 -25.34
N LEU A 339 7.91 27.04 -24.19
CA LEU A 339 8.60 28.34 -24.09
C LEU A 339 9.89 28.41 -24.92
N ALA A 340 10.59 27.28 -25.13
CA ALA A 340 11.77 27.23 -25.98
C ALA A 340 11.43 27.30 -27.50
N ILE A 341 10.27 26.80 -27.90
CA ILE A 341 9.76 26.88 -29.27
C ILE A 341 9.30 28.31 -29.56
N ASP A 342 8.48 28.90 -28.69
CA ASP A 342 7.96 30.26 -28.85
C ASP A 342 9.06 31.32 -28.79
N GLY A 343 10.17 31.09 -28.06
CA GLY A 343 11.33 31.99 -28.01
C GLY A 343 12.32 31.80 -29.18
N GLY A 344 12.20 30.73 -29.96
CA GLY A 344 13.01 30.48 -31.17
C GLY A 344 12.51 31.15 -32.44
N ASP A 345 11.20 31.40 -32.50
CA ASP A 345 10.58 32.08 -33.64
C ASP A 345 10.62 33.64 -33.57
N ALA A 346 11.23 34.18 -32.49
CA ALA A 346 11.38 35.64 -32.27
C ALA A 346 12.76 36.16 -32.62
N LYS A 347 13.58 35.39 -33.32
CA LYS A 347 14.88 35.83 -33.87
C LYS A 347 14.87 35.55 -35.39
#